data_0ded9bec20e2c538371d6efc4b287155
#
_entry.id   0ded9bec20e2c538371d6efc4b287155
#
_cell.length_a   1.000
_cell.length_b   1.000
_cell.length_c   1.000
_cell.angle_alpha   90.00
_cell.angle_beta   90.00
_cell.angle_gamma   90.00
#
_symmetry.space_group_name_H-M   'P 1'
#
loop_
_entity.id
_entity.type
_entity.pdbx_description
1 polymer ?
#
loop_
_entity_poly.entity_id
_entity_poly.type
_entity_poly.pdbx_seq_one_letter_code
_entity_poly.pdbx_strand_id
1 'polypeptide(L)'
;YEAGNANIDYTSLYAWTGEAVNVEPYAVAVNGTFLLKGRDYRVEYTDASGTVTAYVKDAGSYTMILEGINDYTGTIELPVKVTKDMALSDVTVSVIPMQTYTGMEICPGVKLINPKTKAVLKEGTHYTVRYEENVNAGTALMTVDAVAGKGYTGRIQIPFMIVSRNISQVSIQGISSSYNYTGSPITPAPILKLGDVVLTEDVDYRLSYEANQTTGTAKLKITGLGNYTGTMATTFSISKTNMDLVDVDLDLTNVSAGGRPTVQVTWNGNVLKKKTDYTVTYTKSNDQRTGTVIVRGKGNYTGEVRRNYAIPRILIHEEDISFAGTWYYTGRLIAAAP
;
A
#
# COMPACT_ATOMS: atom_id res chain seq x y z
N TYR A 1 15.05 24.53 33.88
CA TYR A 1 14.22 23.34 34.09
C TYR A 1 14.71 22.61 35.34
N GLU A 2 13.80 22.22 36.25
CA GLU A 2 14.16 21.49 37.45
C GLU A 2 14.43 20.00 37.10
N ALA A 3 15.49 19.43 37.63
CA ALA A 3 15.92 18.06 37.38
C ALA A 3 14.91 17.00 37.82
N GLY A 4 13.92 17.34 38.64
CA GLY A 4 12.87 16.42 39.12
C GLY A 4 11.94 15.89 38.05
N ASN A 5 11.90 16.44 36.83
CA ASN A 5 11.12 15.99 35.68
C ASN A 5 11.94 15.20 34.66
N ALA A 6 13.16 14.79 34.98
CA ALA A 6 14.00 14.02 34.10
C ALA A 6 13.59 12.57 34.06
N ASN A 7 13.54 12.01 32.85
CA ASN A 7 13.47 10.55 32.61
C ASN A 7 14.89 10.04 32.40
N ILE A 8 15.35 9.16 33.30
CA ILE A 8 16.73 8.68 33.29
C ILE A 8 16.72 7.16 33.12
N ASP A 9 17.31 6.70 32.03
CA ASP A 9 17.56 5.28 31.81
C ASP A 9 18.96 4.94 32.28
N TYR A 10 19.07 4.15 33.34
CA TYR A 10 20.33 3.73 33.92
C TYR A 10 20.26 2.32 34.52
N THR A 11 21.41 1.67 34.77
CA THR A 11 21.45 0.47 35.61
C THR A 11 21.95 0.83 37.02
N SER A 12 21.28 0.25 38.01
CA SER A 12 21.67 0.42 39.40
C SER A 12 22.66 -0.63 39.88
N LEU A 13 23.05 -1.59 39.01
CA LEU A 13 23.88 -2.74 39.43
C LEU A 13 25.00 -2.97 38.40
N TYR A 14 26.26 -2.87 38.83
CA TYR A 14 27.44 -3.02 38.00
C TYR A 14 28.31 -4.18 38.49
N ALA A 15 29.02 -4.83 37.56
CA ALA A 15 30.03 -5.86 37.91
C ALA A 15 31.33 -5.20 38.36
N TRP A 16 31.93 -5.73 39.40
CA TRP A 16 33.27 -5.38 39.81
C TRP A 16 34.30 -6.01 38.87
N THR A 17 35.13 -5.19 38.26
CA THR A 17 36.15 -5.61 37.29
C THR A 17 37.57 -5.61 37.87
N GLY A 18 37.78 -5.07 39.08
CA GLY A 18 39.11 -4.77 39.64
C GLY A 18 39.68 -3.41 39.20
N GLU A 19 39.09 -2.78 38.22
CA GLU A 19 39.40 -1.48 37.67
C GLU A 19 38.25 -0.49 37.90
N ALA A 20 38.44 0.77 37.55
CA ALA A 20 37.37 1.77 37.60
C ALA A 20 36.19 1.31 36.69
N VAL A 21 35.02 1.28 37.27
CA VAL A 21 33.78 0.88 36.57
C VAL A 21 33.18 2.16 35.96
N ASN A 22 32.89 2.12 34.68
CA ASN A 22 32.16 3.22 34.03
C ASN A 22 30.69 3.15 34.42
N VAL A 23 30.28 4.01 35.33
CA VAL A 23 28.91 4.12 35.85
C VAL A 23 28.29 5.37 35.26
N GLU A 24 27.53 5.22 34.20
CA GLU A 24 26.84 6.32 33.53
C GLU A 24 25.42 5.98 33.19
N PRO A 25 24.51 6.97 33.10
CA PRO A 25 23.17 6.72 32.55
C PRO A 25 23.27 6.41 31.05
N TYR A 26 22.40 5.53 30.55
CA TYR A 26 22.25 5.22 29.11
C TYR A 26 21.59 6.38 28.37
N ALA A 27 20.63 7.04 29.02
CA ALA A 27 19.96 8.21 28.51
C ALA A 27 19.46 9.11 29.63
N VAL A 28 19.49 10.41 29.41
CA VAL A 28 18.88 11.42 30.27
C VAL A 28 18.00 12.30 29.38
N ALA A 29 16.73 12.45 29.69
CA ALA A 29 15.82 13.30 28.94
C ALA A 29 14.94 14.14 29.87
N VAL A 30 14.65 15.38 29.47
CA VAL A 30 13.69 16.28 30.12
C VAL A 30 12.65 16.67 29.09
N ASN A 31 11.37 16.41 29.39
CA ASN A 31 10.26 16.71 28.48
C ASN A 31 10.46 16.16 27.06
N GLY A 32 11.01 14.94 26.94
CA GLY A 32 11.28 14.29 25.66
C GLY A 32 12.54 14.78 24.92
N THR A 33 13.28 15.75 25.47
CA THR A 33 14.55 16.21 24.89
C THR A 33 15.71 15.52 25.56
N PHE A 34 16.53 14.80 24.79
CA PHE A 34 17.74 14.14 25.28
C PHE A 34 18.82 15.15 25.65
N LEU A 35 19.42 14.95 26.83
CA LEU A 35 20.48 15.78 27.38
C LEU A 35 21.86 15.18 27.11
N LEU A 36 22.88 16.04 26.93
CA LEU A 36 24.26 15.67 26.69
C LEU A 36 25.13 15.92 27.93
N LYS A 37 25.82 14.86 28.39
CA LYS A 37 26.81 14.98 29.47
C LYS A 37 27.90 16.00 29.09
N GLY A 38 28.29 16.87 30.06
CA GLY A 38 29.30 17.92 29.89
C GLY A 38 28.74 19.18 29.25
N ARG A 39 27.58 19.15 28.59
CA ARG A 39 26.87 20.33 28.08
C ARG A 39 25.66 20.70 28.95
N ASP A 40 24.82 19.71 29.24
CA ASP A 40 23.54 19.94 29.89
C ASP A 40 23.51 19.41 31.33
N TYR A 41 24.36 18.44 31.65
CA TYR A 41 24.50 17.89 33.00
C TYR A 41 25.93 17.37 33.23
N ARG A 42 26.29 17.20 34.53
CA ARG A 42 27.50 16.51 34.99
C ARG A 42 27.13 15.36 35.90
N VAL A 43 28.09 14.42 36.06
CA VAL A 43 27.92 13.26 36.92
C VAL A 43 29.03 13.27 37.97
N GLU A 44 28.63 13.09 39.23
CA GLU A 44 29.53 12.88 40.38
C GLU A 44 29.09 11.61 41.12
N TYR A 45 29.97 11.08 41.95
CA TYR A 45 29.69 9.88 42.73
C TYR A 45 30.03 10.09 44.20
N THR A 46 29.21 9.53 45.10
CA THR A 46 29.55 9.41 46.52
C THR A 46 29.55 7.93 46.90
N ASP A 47 30.44 7.53 47.79
CA ASP A 47 30.44 6.19 48.40
C ASP A 47 29.38 6.08 49.52
N ALA A 48 29.27 4.89 50.16
CA ALA A 48 28.34 4.66 51.23
C ALA A 48 28.56 5.53 52.47
N SER A 49 29.72 6.15 52.63
CA SER A 49 30.02 7.13 53.69
C SER A 49 29.64 8.57 53.32
N GLY A 50 29.21 8.82 52.07
CA GLY A 50 28.96 10.17 51.54
C GLY A 50 30.22 10.88 51.02
N THR A 51 31.35 10.20 50.92
CA THR A 51 32.59 10.77 50.40
C THR A 51 32.53 10.82 48.86
N VAL A 52 32.80 11.99 48.30
CA VAL A 52 32.87 12.19 46.82
C VAL A 52 34.06 11.41 46.27
N THR A 53 33.83 10.61 45.25
CA THR A 53 34.85 9.88 44.53
C THR A 53 34.90 10.31 43.06
N ALA A 54 36.13 10.36 42.51
CA ALA A 54 36.30 10.73 41.10
C ALA A 54 35.82 9.57 40.14
N TYR A 55 35.79 8.35 40.65
CA TYR A 55 35.39 7.13 39.91
C TYR A 55 34.94 6.07 40.87
N VAL A 56 34.11 5.12 40.39
CA VAL A 56 33.63 3.96 41.10
C VAL A 56 34.58 2.79 40.81
N LYS A 57 35.27 2.25 41.79
CA LYS A 57 36.27 1.18 41.62
C LYS A 57 35.96 -0.07 42.40
N ASP A 58 35.63 0.06 43.67
CA ASP A 58 35.47 -1.10 44.56
C ASP A 58 34.04 -1.61 44.58
N ALA A 59 33.90 -2.91 44.97
CA ALA A 59 32.56 -3.44 45.19
C ALA A 59 31.94 -2.76 46.43
N GLY A 60 30.75 -2.19 46.26
CA GLY A 60 30.08 -1.40 47.30
C GLY A 60 28.84 -0.70 46.79
N SER A 61 28.20 0.07 47.66
CA SER A 61 27.08 0.93 47.32
C SER A 61 27.57 2.36 47.10
N TYR A 62 27.09 2.97 46.06
CA TYR A 62 27.43 4.36 45.66
C TYR A 62 26.13 5.11 45.34
N THR A 63 26.19 6.42 45.35
CA THR A 63 25.18 7.30 44.79
C THR A 63 25.76 8.01 43.56
N MET A 64 25.15 7.85 42.42
CA MET A 64 25.44 8.65 41.23
C MET A 64 24.60 9.94 41.30
N ILE A 65 25.26 11.09 41.26
CA ILE A 65 24.64 12.40 41.35
C ILE A 65 24.71 13.04 39.96
N LEU A 66 23.54 13.25 39.35
CA LEU A 66 23.41 14.05 38.15
C LEU A 66 23.08 15.49 38.54
N GLU A 67 23.90 16.43 38.14
CA GLU A 67 23.67 17.87 38.36
C GLU A 67 23.48 18.57 37.02
N GLY A 68 22.35 19.28 36.88
CA GLY A 68 22.09 20.12 35.73
C GLY A 68 23.09 21.31 35.67
N ILE A 69 23.57 21.60 34.46
CA ILE A 69 24.47 22.72 34.17
C ILE A 69 23.95 23.53 32.98
N ASN A 70 24.43 24.76 32.84
CA ASN A 70 24.03 25.74 31.82
C ASN A 70 22.50 26.01 31.88
N ASP A 71 21.74 25.57 30.93
CA ASP A 71 20.29 25.82 30.85
C ASP A 71 19.44 24.91 31.79
N TYR A 72 20.08 23.99 32.50
CA TYR A 72 19.46 23.06 33.43
C TYR A 72 19.97 23.27 34.85
N THR A 73 19.12 23.06 35.83
CA THR A 73 19.43 23.17 37.26
C THR A 73 18.85 22.03 38.06
N GLY A 74 19.36 21.83 39.28
CA GLY A 74 18.93 20.80 40.21
C GLY A 74 19.80 19.54 40.15
N THR A 75 19.57 18.67 41.13
CA THR A 75 20.33 17.42 41.30
C THR A 75 19.38 16.22 41.38
N ILE A 76 19.81 15.09 40.82
CA ILE A 76 19.14 13.82 40.96
C ILE A 76 20.14 12.82 41.52
N GLU A 77 19.76 12.13 42.57
CA GLU A 77 20.54 11.09 43.20
C GLU A 77 20.02 9.72 42.80
N LEU A 78 20.90 8.90 42.28
CA LEU A 78 20.56 7.56 41.76
C LEU A 78 21.41 6.49 42.49
N PRO A 79 20.82 5.52 43.17
CA PRO A 79 21.54 4.46 43.85
C PRO A 79 22.25 3.54 42.84
N VAL A 80 23.52 3.25 43.11
CA VAL A 80 24.35 2.36 42.30
C VAL A 80 25.03 1.35 43.19
N LYS A 81 25.09 0.10 42.79
CA LYS A 81 25.79 -0.97 43.52
C LYS A 81 26.79 -1.65 42.58
N VAL A 82 28.04 -1.74 43.02
CA VAL A 82 29.07 -2.56 42.36
C VAL A 82 29.19 -3.89 43.11
N THR A 83 29.06 -4.99 42.40
CA THR A 83 29.10 -6.35 43.00
C THR A 83 30.16 -7.22 42.32
N LYS A 84 30.53 -8.31 42.96
CA LYS A 84 31.40 -9.34 42.37
C LYS A 84 30.63 -10.26 41.39
N ASP A 85 29.37 -9.95 41.09
CA ASP A 85 28.59 -10.68 40.11
C ASP A 85 29.17 -10.48 38.69
N MET A 86 28.96 -11.47 37.81
CA MET A 86 29.42 -11.40 36.41
C MET A 86 28.61 -10.36 35.62
N ALA A 87 29.28 -9.48 34.88
CA ALA A 87 28.57 -8.58 33.98
C ALA A 87 27.89 -9.34 32.83
N LEU A 88 26.69 -8.91 32.41
CA LEU A 88 26.04 -9.50 31.23
C LEU A 88 26.85 -9.24 29.96
N SER A 89 27.68 -8.18 29.91
CA SER A 89 28.61 -7.93 28.80
C SER A 89 29.65 -9.04 28.61
N ASP A 90 29.94 -9.82 29.68
CA ASP A 90 30.94 -10.87 29.66
C ASP A 90 30.37 -12.26 29.34
N VAL A 91 29.03 -12.37 29.18
CA VAL A 91 28.39 -13.62 28.79
C VAL A 91 28.50 -13.85 27.30
N THR A 92 28.51 -15.10 26.88
CA THR A 92 28.42 -15.45 25.46
C THR A 92 26.97 -15.38 25.02
N VAL A 93 26.71 -14.61 23.99
CA VAL A 93 25.36 -14.39 23.40
C VAL A 93 25.23 -15.19 22.12
N SER A 94 24.16 -15.96 21.95
CA SER A 94 23.87 -16.62 20.67
C SER A 94 23.44 -15.58 19.62
N VAL A 95 23.74 -15.90 18.35
CA VAL A 95 23.26 -15.09 17.24
C VAL A 95 21.73 -15.16 17.16
N ILE A 96 21.08 -14.03 17.00
CA ILE A 96 19.67 -13.96 16.63
C ILE A 96 19.60 -13.99 15.10
N PRO A 97 18.97 -15.00 14.48
CA PRO A 97 18.82 -15.04 13.03
C PRO A 97 17.93 -13.89 12.55
N MET A 98 18.08 -13.52 11.28
CA MET A 98 17.17 -12.56 10.64
C MET A 98 15.73 -13.05 10.75
N GLN A 99 14.85 -12.15 11.14
CA GLN A 99 13.40 -12.37 11.25
C GLN A 99 12.71 -11.85 9.99
N THR A 100 11.53 -12.38 9.68
CA THR A 100 10.72 -11.86 8.58
C THR A 100 9.50 -11.15 9.16
N TYR A 101 9.14 -10.01 8.62
CA TYR A 101 7.95 -9.25 9.01
C TYR A 101 6.69 -10.12 9.05
N THR A 102 5.94 -10.04 10.14
CA THR A 102 4.74 -10.85 10.39
C THR A 102 3.45 -10.04 10.49
N GLY A 103 3.55 -8.72 10.62
CA GLY A 103 2.44 -7.83 10.97
C GLY A 103 2.20 -7.72 12.48
N MET A 104 2.99 -8.44 13.30
CA MET A 104 2.88 -8.50 14.77
C MET A 104 4.26 -8.30 15.39
N GLU A 105 4.28 -8.09 16.71
CA GLU A 105 5.54 -8.04 17.45
C GLU A 105 6.37 -9.33 17.25
N ILE A 106 7.67 -9.16 17.04
CA ILE A 106 8.65 -10.23 16.85
C ILE A 106 9.58 -10.25 18.04
N CYS A 107 9.47 -11.28 18.85
CA CYS A 107 10.23 -11.44 20.10
C CYS A 107 11.11 -12.70 20.01
N PRO A 108 12.24 -12.66 19.28
CA PRO A 108 13.13 -13.82 19.16
C PRO A 108 13.82 -14.14 20.49
N GLY A 109 13.95 -15.41 20.82
CA GLY A 109 14.72 -15.84 21.98
C GLY A 109 16.22 -15.67 21.78
N VAL A 110 16.93 -15.43 22.86
CA VAL A 110 18.39 -15.40 22.91
C VAL A 110 18.92 -16.43 23.91
N LYS A 111 20.06 -17.01 23.61
CA LYS A 111 20.74 -17.93 24.55
C LYS A 111 21.97 -17.21 25.10
N LEU A 112 21.97 -17.01 26.42
CA LEU A 112 23.08 -16.42 27.16
C LEU A 112 23.82 -17.54 27.90
N ILE A 113 25.14 -17.62 27.78
CA ILE A 113 25.96 -18.69 28.34
C ILE A 113 27.08 -18.05 29.16
N ASN A 114 27.20 -18.45 30.41
CA ASN A 114 28.35 -18.09 31.23
C ASN A 114 29.62 -18.75 30.64
N PRO A 115 30.61 -17.95 30.17
CA PRO A 115 31.78 -18.49 29.48
C PRO A 115 32.68 -19.33 30.42
N LYS A 116 32.64 -19.10 31.75
CA LYS A 116 33.43 -19.80 32.73
C LYS A 116 32.81 -21.15 33.11
N THR A 117 31.52 -21.14 33.48
CA THR A 117 30.83 -22.34 33.99
C THR A 117 30.13 -23.15 32.90
N LYS A 118 29.98 -22.59 31.68
CA LYS A 118 29.19 -23.13 30.56
C LYS A 118 27.68 -23.25 30.87
N ALA A 119 27.25 -22.72 32.00
CA ALA A 119 25.84 -22.70 32.36
C ALA A 119 25.04 -21.77 31.45
N VAL A 120 23.83 -22.20 31.02
CA VAL A 120 22.88 -21.37 30.29
C VAL A 120 22.08 -20.57 31.30
N LEU A 121 22.04 -19.25 31.09
CA LEU A 121 21.23 -18.35 31.89
C LEU A 121 19.75 -18.56 31.56
N LYS A 122 18.89 -18.39 32.55
CA LYS A 122 17.44 -18.57 32.44
C LYS A 122 16.76 -17.21 32.53
N GLU A 123 15.92 -16.88 31.52
CA GLU A 123 15.05 -15.73 31.56
C GLU A 123 14.08 -15.82 32.75
N GLY A 124 13.73 -14.68 33.34
CA GLY A 124 12.92 -14.56 34.54
C GLY A 124 13.68 -14.95 35.84
N THR A 125 14.83 -15.62 35.74
CA THR A 125 15.67 -15.99 36.91
C THR A 125 16.94 -15.16 36.98
N HIS A 126 17.71 -15.14 35.89
CA HIS A 126 19.02 -14.48 35.81
C HIS A 126 18.94 -13.14 35.06
N TYR A 127 18.01 -13.01 34.14
CA TYR A 127 17.80 -11.80 33.32
C TYR A 127 16.32 -11.67 32.92
N THR A 128 15.96 -10.46 32.47
CA THR A 128 14.70 -10.16 31.81
C THR A 128 14.98 -9.57 30.44
N VAL A 129 13.99 -9.64 29.53
CA VAL A 129 14.10 -9.14 28.15
C VAL A 129 12.98 -8.16 27.87
N ARG A 130 13.30 -7.11 27.13
CA ARG A 130 12.33 -6.22 26.49
C ARG A 130 12.75 -5.96 25.06
N TYR A 131 11.77 -5.59 24.21
CA TYR A 131 11.98 -5.35 22.79
C TYR A 131 11.52 -3.95 22.42
N GLU A 132 12.22 -3.35 21.45
CA GLU A 132 11.91 -2.04 20.90
C GLU A 132 12.03 -2.12 19.37
N GLU A 133 11.19 -1.38 18.64
CA GLU A 133 11.13 -1.35 17.17
C GLU A 133 10.93 -2.74 16.52
N ASN A 134 10.30 -3.67 17.24
CA ASN A 134 10.23 -5.09 16.90
C ASN A 134 8.99 -5.49 16.09
N VAL A 135 8.28 -4.53 15.51
CA VAL A 135 7.09 -4.77 14.65
C VAL A 135 7.45 -4.63 13.17
N ASN A 136 8.08 -3.53 12.78
CA ASN A 136 8.31 -3.19 11.39
C ASN A 136 9.64 -3.75 10.84
N ALA A 137 9.74 -3.86 9.52
CA ALA A 137 11.00 -4.20 8.86
C ALA A 137 12.05 -3.12 9.15
N GLY A 138 13.25 -3.55 9.52
CA GLY A 138 14.33 -2.69 9.95
C GLY A 138 15.16 -3.34 11.05
N THR A 139 15.94 -2.52 11.76
CA THR A 139 16.70 -2.96 12.92
C THR A 139 15.85 -2.81 14.18
N ALA A 140 15.57 -3.91 14.83
CA ALA A 140 14.93 -3.98 16.14
C ALA A 140 15.97 -4.17 17.22
N LEU A 141 15.63 -3.85 18.47
CA LEU A 141 16.51 -3.91 19.61
C LEU A 141 15.91 -4.82 20.68
N MET A 142 16.72 -5.80 21.13
CA MET A 142 16.48 -6.57 22.33
C MET A 142 17.33 -6.01 23.45
N THR A 143 16.74 -5.60 24.55
CA THR A 143 17.44 -5.19 25.77
C THR A 143 17.32 -6.29 26.81
N VAL A 144 18.44 -6.72 27.36
CA VAL A 144 18.55 -7.74 28.40
C VAL A 144 19.06 -7.11 29.66
N ASP A 145 18.30 -7.18 30.73
CA ASP A 145 18.64 -6.64 32.05
C ASP A 145 18.89 -7.80 33.04
N ALA A 146 19.97 -7.72 33.80
CA ALA A 146 20.25 -8.70 34.85
C ALA A 146 19.24 -8.61 36.00
N VAL A 147 18.81 -9.76 36.52
CA VAL A 147 18.03 -9.82 37.77
C VAL A 147 18.96 -9.69 38.95
N ALA A 148 18.70 -8.71 39.81
CA ALA A 148 19.55 -8.41 40.99
C ALA A 148 19.74 -9.64 41.94
N GLY A 149 20.96 -9.86 42.40
CA GLY A 149 21.31 -10.90 43.35
C GLY A 149 21.23 -12.33 42.80
N LYS A 150 21.28 -12.50 41.50
CA LYS A 150 21.27 -13.80 40.80
C LYS A 150 22.61 -14.15 40.15
N GLY A 151 23.70 -13.49 40.58
CA GLY A 151 25.07 -13.77 40.14
C GLY A 151 25.45 -13.04 38.83
N TYR A 152 24.57 -12.18 38.33
CA TYR A 152 24.78 -11.38 37.15
C TYR A 152 24.40 -9.92 37.38
N THR A 153 25.00 -9.02 36.60
CA THR A 153 24.78 -7.57 36.72
C THR A 153 24.86 -6.87 35.37
N GLY A 154 24.28 -5.67 35.29
CA GLY A 154 24.33 -4.81 34.11
C GLY A 154 23.25 -5.13 33.06
N ARG A 155 23.42 -4.50 31.92
CA ARG A 155 22.52 -4.53 30.76
C ARG A 155 23.32 -4.80 29.50
N ILE A 156 22.74 -5.52 28.55
CA ILE A 156 23.23 -5.59 27.17
C ILE A 156 22.11 -5.31 26.21
N GLN A 157 22.46 -4.75 25.07
CA GLN A 157 21.55 -4.48 23.97
C GLN A 157 21.99 -5.26 22.74
N ILE A 158 21.06 -6.00 22.14
CA ILE A 158 21.33 -6.91 21.04
C ILE A 158 20.43 -6.49 19.88
N PRO A 159 21.00 -5.85 18.85
CA PRO A 159 20.23 -5.52 17.66
C PRO A 159 19.94 -6.81 16.85
N PHE A 160 18.75 -6.86 16.25
CA PHE A 160 18.40 -7.91 15.28
C PHE A 160 17.64 -7.33 14.09
N MET A 161 17.72 -8.02 12.96
CA MET A 161 17.14 -7.54 11.71
C MET A 161 15.78 -8.18 11.47
N ILE A 162 14.78 -7.36 11.13
CA ILE A 162 13.50 -7.77 10.58
C ILE A 162 13.51 -7.41 9.09
N VAL A 163 13.48 -8.42 8.22
CA VAL A 163 13.44 -8.22 6.77
C VAL A 163 12.01 -8.10 6.28
N SER A 164 11.81 -7.28 5.26
CA SER A 164 10.51 -7.13 4.60
C SER A 164 10.00 -8.47 4.05
N ARG A 165 8.69 -8.68 4.12
CA ARG A 165 8.03 -9.86 3.58
C ARG A 165 7.77 -9.70 2.07
N ASN A 166 7.97 -10.76 1.30
CA ASN A 166 7.63 -10.73 -0.12
C ASN A 166 6.10 -10.65 -0.28
N ILE A 167 5.63 -9.67 -1.06
CA ILE A 167 4.19 -9.42 -1.30
C ILE A 167 3.49 -10.61 -1.97
N SER A 168 4.21 -11.49 -2.65
CA SER A 168 3.65 -12.72 -3.24
C SER A 168 3.11 -13.73 -2.22
N GLN A 169 3.42 -13.54 -0.92
CA GLN A 169 2.94 -14.38 0.18
C GLN A 169 1.62 -13.90 0.78
N VAL A 170 1.06 -12.78 0.31
CA VAL A 170 -0.26 -12.31 0.76
C VAL A 170 -1.36 -12.88 -0.11
N SER A 171 -2.55 -13.03 0.44
CA SER A 171 -3.74 -13.43 -0.32
C SER A 171 -4.38 -12.24 -1.02
N ILE A 172 -4.93 -12.48 -2.22
CA ILE A 172 -5.68 -11.49 -3.01
C ILE A 172 -7.14 -11.91 -3.02
N GLN A 173 -8.04 -10.97 -2.72
CA GLN A 173 -9.49 -11.14 -2.78
C GLN A 173 -10.14 -9.94 -3.50
N GLY A 174 -11.41 -10.07 -3.90
CA GLY A 174 -12.20 -8.96 -4.44
C GLY A 174 -11.96 -8.64 -5.92
N ILE A 175 -11.17 -9.45 -6.65
CA ILE A 175 -10.99 -9.30 -8.09
C ILE A 175 -11.89 -10.32 -8.82
N SER A 176 -12.82 -9.82 -9.65
CA SER A 176 -13.60 -10.67 -10.54
C SER A 176 -12.74 -11.16 -11.71
N SER A 177 -13.04 -12.36 -12.20
CA SER A 177 -12.34 -12.91 -13.37
C SER A 177 -12.68 -12.16 -14.67
N SER A 178 -13.82 -11.43 -14.70
CA SER A 178 -14.28 -10.67 -15.86
C SER A 178 -15.03 -9.40 -15.46
N TYR A 179 -14.83 -8.34 -16.24
CA TYR A 179 -15.53 -7.06 -16.18
C TYR A 179 -16.06 -6.72 -17.60
N ASN A 180 -17.13 -5.96 -17.69
CA ASN A 180 -17.60 -5.45 -18.97
C ASN A 180 -16.80 -4.18 -19.33
N TYR A 181 -16.53 -4.00 -20.62
CA TYR A 181 -15.94 -2.76 -21.12
C TYR A 181 -16.86 -1.57 -20.78
N THR A 182 -16.28 -0.49 -20.23
CA THR A 182 -17.02 0.68 -19.74
C THR A 182 -16.74 1.96 -20.51
N GLY A 183 -15.81 1.93 -21.46
CA GLY A 183 -15.29 3.14 -22.12
C GLY A 183 -14.21 3.87 -21.32
N SER A 184 -14.00 3.49 -20.07
CA SER A 184 -12.99 4.01 -19.15
C SER A 184 -12.06 2.89 -18.67
N PRO A 185 -10.88 3.22 -18.12
CA PRO A 185 -10.00 2.21 -17.52
C PRO A 185 -10.71 1.41 -16.43
N ILE A 186 -10.56 0.09 -16.46
CA ILE A 186 -11.06 -0.83 -15.43
C ILE A 186 -9.97 -0.99 -14.38
N THR A 187 -10.23 -0.52 -13.16
CA THR A 187 -9.25 -0.50 -12.05
C THR A 187 -9.84 -1.16 -10.80
N PRO A 188 -10.04 -2.49 -10.79
CA PRO A 188 -10.57 -3.17 -9.63
C PRO A 188 -9.60 -3.08 -8.45
N ALA A 189 -10.09 -2.70 -7.27
CA ALA A 189 -9.32 -2.63 -6.03
C ALA A 189 -9.34 -4.00 -5.32
N PRO A 190 -8.20 -4.68 -5.18
CA PRO A 190 -8.12 -5.92 -4.42
C PRO A 190 -8.13 -5.67 -2.92
N ILE A 191 -8.55 -6.68 -2.17
CA ILE A 191 -8.29 -6.77 -0.73
C ILE A 191 -7.10 -7.71 -0.55
N LEU A 192 -6.00 -7.18 -0.02
CA LEU A 192 -4.79 -7.96 0.26
C LEU A 192 -4.73 -8.28 1.75
N LYS A 193 -4.40 -9.54 2.09
CA LYS A 193 -4.31 -9.99 3.49
C LYS A 193 -3.07 -10.83 3.75
N LEU A 194 -2.42 -10.55 4.88
CA LEU A 194 -1.45 -11.43 5.52
C LEU A 194 -2.10 -12.04 6.77
N GLY A 195 -2.59 -13.28 6.68
CA GLY A 195 -3.46 -13.83 7.71
C GLY A 195 -4.71 -12.96 7.88
N ASP A 196 -4.92 -12.44 9.09
CA ASP A 196 -6.04 -11.54 9.41
C ASP A 196 -5.74 -10.06 9.17
N VAL A 197 -4.46 -9.71 8.92
CA VAL A 197 -4.05 -8.32 8.69
C VAL A 197 -4.39 -7.90 7.27
N VAL A 198 -5.21 -6.84 7.13
CA VAL A 198 -5.54 -6.22 5.84
C VAL A 198 -4.47 -5.18 5.51
N LEU A 199 -3.91 -5.27 4.31
CA LEU A 199 -2.89 -4.35 3.83
C LEU A 199 -3.53 -3.06 3.31
N THR A 200 -2.80 -1.94 3.46
CA THR A 200 -3.23 -0.61 3.04
C THR A 200 -2.50 -0.17 1.78
N GLU A 201 -3.26 0.26 0.76
CA GLU A 201 -2.71 0.83 -0.48
C GLU A 201 -1.91 2.10 -0.19
N ASP A 202 -0.82 2.33 -0.93
CA ASP A 202 0.18 3.39 -0.79
C ASP A 202 0.98 3.39 0.52
N VAL A 203 0.71 2.45 1.43
CA VAL A 203 1.50 2.20 2.64
C VAL A 203 2.23 0.87 2.52
N ASP A 204 1.49 -0.21 2.28
CA ASP A 204 2.00 -1.59 2.21
C ASP A 204 2.22 -2.06 0.77
N TYR A 205 1.48 -1.50 -0.17
CA TYR A 205 1.57 -1.86 -1.60
C TYR A 205 1.09 -0.72 -2.50
N ARG A 206 1.44 -0.85 -3.78
CA ARG A 206 0.92 0.01 -4.86
C ARG A 206 0.38 -0.82 -6.00
N LEU A 207 -0.72 -0.35 -6.60
CA LEU A 207 -1.35 -0.97 -7.76
C LEU A 207 -0.90 -0.30 -9.06
N SER A 208 -0.81 -1.10 -10.12
CA SER A 208 -0.68 -0.62 -11.48
C SER A 208 -1.38 -1.58 -12.44
N TYR A 209 -1.88 -1.06 -13.56
CA TYR A 209 -2.70 -1.81 -14.50
C TYR A 209 -2.10 -1.72 -15.89
N GLU A 210 -2.16 -2.83 -16.63
CA GLU A 210 -1.75 -2.93 -18.03
C GLU A 210 -2.94 -3.46 -18.86
N ALA A 211 -3.11 -2.91 -20.07
CA ALA A 211 -4.16 -3.30 -21.03
C ALA A 211 -5.60 -3.26 -20.46
N ASN A 212 -5.88 -2.35 -19.52
CA ASN A 212 -7.16 -2.27 -18.79
C ASN A 212 -8.19 -1.30 -19.41
N GLN A 213 -7.96 -0.84 -20.66
CA GLN A 213 -8.82 0.16 -21.35
C GLN A 213 -9.60 -0.40 -22.52
N THR A 214 -9.30 -1.62 -22.96
CA THR A 214 -9.95 -2.25 -24.11
C THR A 214 -10.30 -3.69 -23.80
N THR A 215 -11.17 -4.29 -24.60
CA THR A 215 -11.53 -5.70 -24.45
C THR A 215 -10.33 -6.62 -24.65
N GLY A 216 -10.25 -7.66 -23.83
CA GLY A 216 -9.13 -8.59 -23.82
C GLY A 216 -8.69 -8.94 -22.40
N THR A 217 -7.46 -9.39 -22.26
CA THR A 217 -6.89 -9.71 -20.94
C THR A 217 -6.13 -8.51 -20.41
N ALA A 218 -6.58 -7.98 -19.28
CA ALA A 218 -5.89 -6.97 -18.51
C ALA A 218 -5.06 -7.60 -17.40
N LYS A 219 -4.05 -6.88 -16.94
CA LYS A 219 -3.15 -7.31 -15.87
C LYS A 219 -3.13 -6.27 -14.75
N LEU A 220 -3.33 -6.75 -13.53
CA LEU A 220 -3.09 -6.01 -12.31
C LEU A 220 -1.74 -6.43 -11.74
N LYS A 221 -0.85 -5.45 -11.57
CA LYS A 221 0.44 -5.62 -10.89
C LYS A 221 0.37 -4.95 -9.53
N ILE A 222 0.85 -5.67 -8.52
CA ILE A 222 0.90 -5.25 -7.13
C ILE A 222 2.37 -5.21 -6.73
N THR A 223 2.85 -4.08 -6.26
CA THR A 223 4.23 -3.88 -5.82
C THR A 223 4.25 -3.60 -4.33
N GLY A 224 5.04 -4.37 -3.57
CA GLY A 224 5.19 -4.20 -2.12
C GLY A 224 5.90 -2.90 -1.77
N LEU A 225 5.49 -2.28 -0.66
CA LEU A 225 6.05 -1.07 -0.06
C LEU A 225 6.27 -1.28 1.44
N GLY A 226 7.13 -0.46 2.05
CA GLY A 226 7.36 -0.46 3.49
C GLY A 226 7.79 -1.83 4.02
N ASN A 227 6.93 -2.48 4.76
CA ASN A 227 7.16 -3.81 5.33
C ASN A 227 7.07 -4.95 4.31
N TYR A 228 6.72 -4.64 3.06
CA TYR A 228 6.61 -5.61 1.97
C TYR A 228 7.56 -5.28 0.84
N THR A 229 8.01 -6.30 0.14
CA THR A 229 8.92 -6.19 -1.00
C THR A 229 8.48 -7.09 -2.16
N GLY A 230 9.09 -6.91 -3.32
CA GLY A 230 8.79 -7.70 -4.50
C GLY A 230 7.52 -7.27 -5.22
N THR A 231 7.09 -8.10 -6.15
CA THR A 231 5.90 -7.85 -6.98
C THR A 231 5.13 -9.13 -7.20
N MET A 232 3.80 -9.00 -7.31
CA MET A 232 2.92 -10.06 -7.78
C MET A 232 1.96 -9.50 -8.81
N ALA A 233 1.33 -10.37 -9.59
CA ALA A 233 0.37 -9.97 -10.59
C ALA A 233 -0.77 -10.97 -10.71
N THR A 234 -1.94 -10.46 -11.07
CA THR A 234 -3.10 -11.25 -11.47
C THR A 234 -3.69 -10.68 -12.75
N THR A 235 -4.53 -11.44 -13.43
CA THR A 235 -5.19 -11.02 -14.65
C THR A 235 -6.70 -11.07 -14.51
N PHE A 236 -7.39 -10.26 -15.29
CA PHE A 236 -8.83 -10.30 -15.46
C PHE A 236 -9.19 -10.04 -16.92
N SER A 237 -10.33 -10.56 -17.36
CA SER A 237 -10.81 -10.30 -18.72
C SER A 237 -11.69 -9.06 -18.77
N ILE A 238 -11.63 -8.32 -19.88
CA ILE A 238 -12.57 -7.25 -20.22
C ILE A 238 -13.40 -7.74 -21.38
N SER A 239 -14.68 -8.01 -21.12
CA SER A 239 -15.64 -8.50 -22.10
C SER A 239 -16.22 -7.33 -22.91
N LYS A 240 -16.65 -7.65 -24.15
CA LYS A 240 -17.32 -6.68 -25.01
C LYS A 240 -18.66 -6.24 -24.42
N THR A 241 -18.98 -4.97 -24.57
CA THR A 241 -20.30 -4.44 -24.23
C THR A 241 -21.29 -4.79 -25.33
N ASN A 242 -22.48 -5.29 -24.94
CA ASN A 242 -23.54 -5.57 -25.90
C ASN A 242 -24.18 -4.28 -26.40
N MET A 243 -24.43 -4.23 -27.71
CA MET A 243 -25.12 -3.11 -28.36
C MET A 243 -26.55 -2.87 -27.83
N ASP A 244 -27.15 -3.84 -27.17
CA ASP A 244 -28.46 -3.66 -26.51
C ASP A 244 -28.44 -2.62 -25.39
N LEU A 245 -27.26 -2.30 -24.87
CA LEU A 245 -27.04 -1.32 -23.80
C LEU A 245 -26.70 0.08 -24.32
N VAL A 246 -26.61 0.29 -25.64
CA VAL A 246 -26.26 1.58 -26.24
C VAL A 246 -27.50 2.29 -26.78
N ASP A 247 -27.46 3.61 -26.77
CA ASP A 247 -28.49 4.45 -27.38
C ASP A 247 -28.21 4.63 -28.87
N VAL A 248 -29.24 4.44 -29.69
CA VAL A 248 -29.16 4.61 -31.14
C VAL A 248 -30.22 5.58 -31.56
N ASP A 249 -29.77 6.79 -31.92
CA ASP A 249 -30.60 7.87 -32.42
C ASP A 249 -30.55 7.95 -33.95
N LEU A 250 -31.73 8.18 -34.58
CA LEU A 250 -31.86 8.32 -36.00
C LEU A 250 -32.29 9.77 -36.35
N ASP A 251 -31.45 10.49 -37.05
CA ASP A 251 -31.85 11.73 -37.68
C ASP A 251 -32.50 11.43 -39.05
N LEU A 252 -33.79 11.73 -39.16
CA LEU A 252 -34.63 11.44 -40.33
C LEU A 252 -34.74 12.65 -41.29
N THR A 253 -34.10 13.78 -41.03
CA THR A 253 -34.22 15.01 -41.81
C THR A 253 -33.90 14.83 -43.30
N ASN A 254 -33.00 13.89 -43.61
CA ASN A 254 -32.57 13.59 -44.98
C ASN A 254 -33.19 12.33 -45.59
N VAL A 255 -34.22 11.77 -44.98
CA VAL A 255 -34.93 10.59 -45.49
C VAL A 255 -36.00 10.99 -46.50
N SER A 256 -35.58 11.52 -47.64
CA SER A 256 -36.41 11.68 -48.83
C SER A 256 -36.33 10.42 -49.73
N ALA A 257 -37.06 10.40 -50.83
CA ALA A 257 -37.14 9.23 -51.73
C ALA A 257 -35.77 8.60 -52.05
N GLY A 258 -35.47 7.53 -51.35
CA GLY A 258 -34.21 6.80 -51.48
C GLY A 258 -33.12 7.21 -50.48
N GLY A 259 -33.30 8.25 -49.65
CA GLY A 259 -32.37 8.65 -48.61
C GLY A 259 -32.26 7.65 -47.44
N ARG A 260 -31.25 7.84 -46.63
CA ARG A 260 -30.98 7.06 -45.45
C ARG A 260 -30.86 7.95 -44.23
N PRO A 261 -31.38 7.57 -43.07
CA PRO A 261 -31.18 8.31 -41.84
C PRO A 261 -29.69 8.40 -41.44
N THR A 262 -29.33 9.52 -40.85
CA THR A 262 -28.06 9.61 -40.15
C THR A 262 -28.18 8.90 -38.83
N VAL A 263 -27.17 8.14 -38.45
CA VAL A 263 -27.16 7.32 -37.22
C VAL A 263 -26.13 7.89 -36.27
N GLN A 264 -26.57 8.28 -35.09
CA GLN A 264 -25.71 8.57 -33.94
C GLN A 264 -25.88 7.47 -32.90
N VAL A 265 -24.77 6.98 -32.40
CA VAL A 265 -24.73 5.94 -31.36
C VAL A 265 -23.99 6.49 -30.15
N THR A 266 -24.62 6.44 -28.98
CA THR A 266 -24.04 6.94 -27.74
C THR A 266 -24.08 5.85 -26.67
N TRP A 267 -23.08 5.88 -25.79
CA TRP A 267 -23.04 5.00 -24.63
C TRP A 267 -22.30 5.67 -23.47
N ASN A 268 -22.89 5.67 -22.29
CA ASN A 268 -22.37 6.37 -21.10
C ASN A 268 -21.95 7.83 -21.39
N GLY A 269 -22.77 8.55 -22.19
CA GLY A 269 -22.50 9.94 -22.56
C GLY A 269 -21.42 10.14 -23.64
N ASN A 270 -20.81 9.08 -24.14
CA ASN A 270 -19.79 9.14 -25.19
C ASN A 270 -20.38 8.79 -26.56
N VAL A 271 -20.05 9.57 -27.59
CA VAL A 271 -20.41 9.27 -28.98
C VAL A 271 -19.46 8.22 -29.53
N LEU A 272 -20.03 7.10 -29.99
CA LEU A 272 -19.27 5.99 -30.57
C LEU A 272 -18.86 6.31 -32.02
N LYS A 273 -17.72 5.77 -32.43
CA LYS A 273 -17.12 6.03 -33.76
C LYS A 273 -17.54 4.96 -34.76
N LYS A 274 -18.23 5.38 -35.82
CA LYS A 274 -18.55 4.50 -36.97
C LYS A 274 -17.29 3.93 -37.59
N LYS A 275 -17.32 2.67 -38.00
CA LYS A 275 -16.22 1.83 -38.52
C LYS A 275 -15.24 1.31 -37.44
N THR A 276 -15.08 1.98 -36.30
CA THR A 276 -14.25 1.52 -35.17
C THR A 276 -15.08 0.75 -34.16
N ASP A 277 -16.15 1.38 -33.65
CA ASP A 277 -16.97 0.85 -32.57
C ASP A 277 -18.22 0.14 -33.07
N TYR A 278 -18.70 0.54 -34.27
CA TYR A 278 -19.86 -0.07 -34.89
C TYR A 278 -19.83 0.05 -36.43
N THR A 279 -20.67 -0.75 -37.07
CA THR A 279 -21.03 -0.65 -38.50
C THR A 279 -22.51 -0.44 -38.63
N VAL A 280 -22.92 0.19 -39.72
CA VAL A 280 -24.32 0.46 -40.03
C VAL A 280 -24.67 -0.16 -41.38
N THR A 281 -25.76 -0.91 -41.44
CA THR A 281 -26.35 -1.42 -42.67
C THR A 281 -27.84 -1.02 -42.71
N TYR A 282 -28.37 -0.90 -43.91
CA TYR A 282 -29.74 -0.47 -44.13
C TYR A 282 -30.44 -1.50 -44.97
N THR A 283 -31.70 -1.83 -44.63
CA THR A 283 -32.61 -2.61 -45.44
C THR A 283 -33.89 -1.85 -45.66
N LYS A 284 -34.62 -2.17 -46.72
CA LYS A 284 -35.94 -1.61 -47.02
C LYS A 284 -36.96 -2.73 -47.10
N SER A 285 -38.21 -2.44 -46.77
CA SER A 285 -39.35 -3.31 -47.01
C SER A 285 -39.62 -3.46 -48.50
N ASN A 286 -40.33 -4.49 -48.90
CA ASN A 286 -40.67 -4.74 -50.31
C ASN A 286 -41.51 -3.62 -50.91
N ASP A 287 -42.38 -3.00 -50.14
CA ASP A 287 -43.18 -1.84 -50.53
C ASP A 287 -42.42 -0.49 -50.45
N GLN A 288 -41.17 -0.53 -50.05
CA GLN A 288 -40.26 0.59 -49.86
C GLN A 288 -40.78 1.73 -48.94
N ARG A 289 -41.78 1.39 -48.07
CA ARG A 289 -42.40 2.38 -47.14
C ARG A 289 -41.71 2.45 -45.79
N THR A 290 -40.98 1.39 -45.46
CA THR A 290 -40.22 1.32 -44.22
C THR A 290 -38.79 0.89 -44.49
N GLY A 291 -37.89 1.39 -43.72
CA GLY A 291 -36.51 0.92 -43.68
C GLY A 291 -36.13 0.47 -42.30
N THR A 292 -35.10 -0.35 -42.23
CA THR A 292 -34.49 -0.75 -40.97
C THR A 292 -33.02 -0.42 -40.99
N VAL A 293 -32.59 0.30 -39.97
CA VAL A 293 -31.18 0.48 -39.64
C VAL A 293 -30.73 -0.63 -38.77
N ILE A 294 -29.63 -1.27 -39.15
CA ILE A 294 -28.98 -2.33 -38.34
C ILE A 294 -27.62 -1.81 -37.96
N VAL A 295 -27.42 -1.59 -36.64
CA VAL A 295 -26.17 -1.15 -36.05
C VAL A 295 -25.51 -2.39 -35.40
N ARG A 296 -24.35 -2.79 -35.91
CA ARG A 296 -23.59 -3.94 -35.38
C ARG A 296 -22.35 -3.49 -34.66
N GLY A 297 -22.16 -3.97 -33.42
CA GLY A 297 -20.98 -3.73 -32.64
C GLY A 297 -19.70 -4.23 -33.30
N LYS A 298 -18.62 -3.49 -33.11
CA LYS A 298 -17.25 -3.80 -33.54
C LYS A 298 -16.26 -3.39 -32.47
N GLY A 299 -15.03 -3.88 -32.53
CA GLY A 299 -14.01 -3.53 -31.52
C GLY A 299 -14.41 -3.97 -30.13
N ASN A 300 -14.64 -3.02 -29.24
CA ASN A 300 -15.05 -3.24 -27.86
C ASN A 300 -16.55 -3.55 -27.68
N TYR A 301 -17.34 -3.58 -28.76
CA TYR A 301 -18.77 -3.82 -28.73
C TYR A 301 -19.13 -5.10 -29.49
N THR A 302 -20.26 -5.71 -29.13
CA THR A 302 -20.81 -6.93 -29.74
C THR A 302 -22.33 -6.85 -29.85
N GLY A 303 -22.91 -7.75 -30.64
CA GLY A 303 -24.35 -7.78 -30.88
C GLY A 303 -24.82 -6.75 -31.93
N GLU A 304 -26.13 -6.61 -32.07
CA GLU A 304 -26.74 -5.67 -33.02
C GLU A 304 -28.01 -5.05 -32.44
N VAL A 305 -28.25 -3.81 -32.82
CA VAL A 305 -29.51 -3.08 -32.56
C VAL A 305 -30.18 -2.76 -33.87
N ARG A 306 -31.50 -2.95 -33.93
CA ARG A 306 -32.32 -2.62 -35.07
C ARG A 306 -33.28 -1.49 -34.76
N ARG A 307 -33.39 -0.51 -35.67
CA ARG A 307 -34.32 0.62 -35.57
C ARG A 307 -35.04 0.75 -36.90
N ASN A 308 -36.36 0.77 -36.85
CA ASN A 308 -37.20 0.97 -38.05
C ASN A 308 -37.44 2.48 -38.24
N TYR A 309 -37.56 2.89 -39.48
CA TYR A 309 -37.93 4.24 -39.86
C TYR A 309 -38.89 4.23 -41.05
N ALA A 310 -39.76 5.27 -41.12
CA ALA A 310 -40.67 5.45 -42.26
C ALA A 310 -39.91 6.13 -43.40
N ILE A 311 -40.20 5.71 -44.61
CA ILE A 311 -39.69 6.37 -45.82
C ILE A 311 -40.87 7.24 -46.39
N PRO A 312 -40.77 8.57 -46.32
CA PRO A 312 -41.84 9.42 -46.82
C PRO A 312 -41.97 9.29 -48.33
N ARG A 313 -43.22 9.39 -48.80
CA ARG A 313 -43.49 9.48 -50.24
C ARG A 313 -43.32 10.91 -50.70
N ILE A 314 -42.78 11.06 -51.88
CA ILE A 314 -42.88 12.32 -52.60
C ILE A 314 -44.23 12.39 -53.24
N LEU A 315 -45.03 13.35 -52.91
CA LEU A 315 -46.24 13.65 -53.59
C LEU A 315 -45.86 14.35 -54.92
N ILE A 316 -46.30 13.75 -56.00
CA ILE A 316 -46.10 14.36 -57.33
C ILE A 316 -47.27 15.28 -57.56
N HIS A 317 -47.02 16.57 -57.73
CA HIS A 317 -48.02 17.58 -58.13
C HIS A 317 -48.02 17.70 -59.65
N GLU A 318 -49.11 18.16 -60.20
CA GLU A 318 -49.25 18.35 -61.65
C GLU A 318 -48.18 19.28 -62.19
N GLU A 319 -47.81 20.30 -61.45
CA GLU A 319 -46.76 21.26 -61.75
C GLU A 319 -45.30 20.66 -61.76
N ASP A 320 -45.09 19.49 -61.15
CA ASP A 320 -43.83 18.82 -61.20
C ASP A 320 -43.60 18.01 -62.45
N ILE A 321 -44.63 17.92 -63.31
CA ILE A 321 -44.61 17.11 -64.52
C ILE A 321 -44.47 18.08 -65.73
N SER A 322 -43.34 18.01 -66.36
CA SER A 322 -43.18 18.73 -67.65
C SER A 322 -42.99 17.79 -68.81
N PHE A 323 -43.69 17.98 -69.84
CA PHE A 323 -43.51 17.25 -71.09
C PHE A 323 -42.63 18.04 -72.04
N ALA A 324 -41.50 17.46 -72.41
CA ALA A 324 -40.63 18.08 -73.42
C ALA A 324 -41.11 17.68 -74.82
N GLY A 325 -41.42 18.69 -75.63
CA GLY A 325 -41.64 18.49 -77.05
C GLY A 325 -43.07 18.75 -77.50
N THR A 326 -43.21 19.02 -78.78
CA THR A 326 -44.48 19.23 -79.48
C THR A 326 -44.87 17.89 -80.15
N TRP A 327 -46.06 17.41 -79.86
CA TRP A 327 -46.60 16.18 -80.42
C TRP A 327 -47.40 16.41 -81.65
N TYR A 328 -47.07 15.71 -82.75
CA TYR A 328 -47.79 15.79 -83.98
C TYR A 328 -48.64 14.54 -84.20
N TYR A 329 -49.85 14.68 -84.70
CA TYR A 329 -50.70 13.59 -85.05
C TYR A 329 -50.05 12.74 -86.18
N THR A 330 -49.74 11.49 -85.92
CA THR A 330 -49.09 10.57 -86.85
C THR A 330 -50.01 9.46 -87.36
N GLY A 331 -51.29 9.48 -86.98
CA GLY A 331 -52.21 8.39 -87.28
C GLY A 331 -51.99 7.09 -86.52
N ARG A 332 -51.11 7.13 -85.53
CA ARG A 332 -50.77 5.96 -84.61
C ARG A 332 -50.84 6.39 -83.18
N LEU A 333 -50.98 5.44 -82.33
CA LEU A 333 -50.93 5.67 -80.88
C LEU A 333 -49.57 6.22 -80.50
N ILE A 334 -49.59 7.40 -79.87
CA ILE A 334 -48.35 8.00 -79.30
C ILE A 334 -48.30 7.68 -77.83
N ALA A 335 -47.32 6.92 -77.44
CA ALA A 335 -47.02 6.69 -76.01
C ALA A 335 -45.95 7.69 -75.60
N ALA A 336 -46.34 8.70 -74.83
CA ALA A 336 -45.36 9.54 -74.13
C ALA A 336 -44.79 8.83 -72.98
N ALA A 337 -43.46 8.73 -72.89
CA ALA A 337 -42.79 8.31 -71.68
C ALA A 337 -42.65 9.56 -70.77
N PRO A 338 -43.02 9.42 -69.44
CA PRO A 338 -42.93 10.50 -68.50
C PRO A 338 -41.47 10.85 -68.21
#